data_194d72ee8865dd5551f91d81c26a9eeb
#
_entry.id   194d72ee8865dd5551f91d81c26a9eeb
#
_cell.length_a   1.000
_cell.length_b   1.000
_cell.length_c   1.000
_cell.angle_alpha   90.00
_cell.angle_beta   90.00
_cell.angle_gamma   90.00
#
_symmetry.space_group_name_H-M   'P 1'
#
loop_
_entity.id
_entity.type
_entity.pdbx_description
1 polymer ?
#
loop_
_entity_poly.entity_id
_entity_poly.type
_entity_poly.pdbx_seq_one_letter_code
_entity_poly.pdbx_strand_id
1 'polypeptide(L)'
;MALEPVRFAVLGPVRVERAGAEPVPGRPQERALLALLAVRAGQPVALAEIVDVLWGRRPPDSAVNVIRRHVGTLRRLLEPGLPNRAAGRWLIRDAGGYRLAVDADSLDLLRFRRVRDEARRLGADGRESPGRVVALLTEALGLWRGPHVAAGLPEEVRERAGFRAVDRERPAALRDAADAALRAGTPAAVLSLLRQAAADDPCDEPLLARLVLTLAAAGHEAEALSTYRAARARLADELGIDPGAELRAAHATVVRASGTTAPAPSGAGAGAGAGAGAPAEAEAGTGAEPGAGTGARTKARTKARAEAGAEARAEARAEARAEADGPAA
;
A
#
# COMPACT_ATOMS: atom_id res chain seq x y z
N MET A 1 -13.16 38.64 3.07
CA MET A 1 -13.62 37.31 3.52
C MET A 1 -12.45 36.38 3.47
N ALA A 2 -12.03 35.79 4.60
CA ALA A 2 -11.03 34.72 4.61
C ALA A 2 -11.62 33.54 3.83
N LEU A 3 -10.89 33.05 2.85
CA LEU A 3 -11.30 31.90 2.06
C LEU A 3 -11.25 30.67 2.95
N GLU A 4 -12.36 29.93 3.02
CA GLU A 4 -12.44 28.68 3.76
C GLU A 4 -11.36 27.70 3.28
N PRO A 5 -10.62 27.06 4.20
CA PRO A 5 -9.61 26.09 3.83
C PRO A 5 -10.26 24.87 3.19
N VAL A 6 -9.75 24.45 2.04
CA VAL A 6 -10.14 23.20 1.37
C VAL A 6 -8.99 22.21 1.53
N ARG A 7 -9.29 21.00 1.99
CA ARG A 7 -8.34 19.91 2.09
C ARG A 7 -8.73 18.79 1.16
N PHE A 8 -7.74 18.24 0.49
CA PHE A 8 -7.86 17.12 -0.42
C PHE A 8 -7.18 15.90 0.20
N ALA A 9 -7.83 14.78 0.09
CA ALA A 9 -7.29 13.53 0.58
C ALA A 9 -7.42 12.45 -0.49
N VAL A 10 -6.29 11.83 -0.83
CA VAL A 10 -6.18 10.82 -1.89
C VAL A 10 -5.48 9.54 -1.41
N LEU A 11 -4.81 9.57 -0.27
CA LEU A 11 -4.17 8.40 0.34
C LEU A 11 -5.21 7.48 0.98
N GLY A 12 -5.99 6.79 0.17
CA GLY A 12 -7.19 6.02 0.48
C GLY A 12 -8.36 6.49 -0.38
N PRO A 13 -9.62 6.40 0.09
CA PRO A 13 -10.77 6.97 -0.62
C PRO A 13 -10.59 8.47 -0.88
N VAL A 14 -10.95 8.90 -2.10
CA VAL A 14 -10.87 10.32 -2.47
C VAL A 14 -11.87 11.12 -1.65
N ARG A 15 -11.39 12.12 -0.93
CA ARG A 15 -12.22 13.02 -0.10
C ARG A 15 -11.83 14.48 -0.34
N VAL A 16 -12.80 15.33 -0.15
CA VAL A 16 -12.64 16.79 -0.08
C VAL A 16 -13.25 17.23 1.24
N GLU A 17 -12.54 18.02 2.01
CA GLU A 17 -13.04 18.68 3.20
C GLU A 17 -13.05 20.18 2.95
N ARG A 18 -14.17 20.83 3.24
CA ARG A 18 -14.34 22.28 3.16
C ARG A 18 -15.20 22.78 4.31
N ALA A 19 -14.64 23.65 5.14
CA ALA A 19 -15.36 24.23 6.29
C ALA A 19 -16.06 23.18 7.20
N GLY A 20 -15.41 22.03 7.43
CA GLY A 20 -15.96 20.96 8.25
C GLY A 20 -17.03 20.08 7.55
N ALA A 21 -17.35 20.36 6.28
CA ALA A 21 -18.21 19.51 5.44
C ALA A 21 -17.36 18.67 4.49
N GLU A 22 -17.80 17.44 4.18
CA GLU A 22 -17.18 16.57 3.17
C GLU A 22 -18.05 16.54 1.89
N PRO A 23 -17.94 17.53 0.98
CA PRO A 23 -18.63 17.49 -0.28
C PRO A 23 -18.08 16.37 -1.17
N VAL A 24 -18.94 15.49 -1.63
CA VAL A 24 -18.55 14.34 -2.47
C VAL A 24 -18.80 14.68 -3.93
N PRO A 25 -17.80 14.49 -4.83
CA PRO A 25 -18.04 14.57 -6.27
C PRO A 25 -19.12 13.54 -6.67
N GLY A 26 -20.18 14.01 -7.35
CA GLY A 26 -21.37 13.20 -7.59
C GLY A 26 -21.15 12.04 -8.55
N ARG A 27 -20.32 12.23 -9.59
CA ARG A 27 -20.12 11.24 -10.66
C ARG A 27 -18.78 10.52 -10.51
N PRO A 28 -18.71 9.22 -10.89
CA PRO A 28 -17.46 8.47 -10.88
C PRO A 28 -16.34 9.16 -11.67
N GLN A 29 -16.65 9.73 -12.83
CA GLN A 29 -15.69 10.46 -13.68
C GLN A 29 -15.19 11.76 -13.03
N GLU A 30 -16.01 12.45 -12.24
CA GLU A 30 -15.60 13.64 -11.47
C GLU A 30 -14.62 13.23 -10.36
N ARG A 31 -14.88 12.11 -9.67
CA ARG A 31 -13.96 11.56 -8.68
C ARG A 31 -12.64 11.11 -9.31
N ALA A 32 -12.70 10.44 -10.46
CA ALA A 32 -11.50 10.01 -11.18
C ALA A 32 -10.66 11.21 -11.66
N LEU A 33 -11.29 12.26 -12.18
CA LEU A 33 -10.62 13.49 -12.59
C LEU A 33 -9.95 14.19 -11.39
N LEU A 34 -10.66 14.33 -10.28
CA LEU A 34 -10.11 14.94 -9.07
C LEU A 34 -8.94 14.13 -8.51
N ALA A 35 -9.08 12.80 -8.46
CA ALA A 35 -8.02 11.89 -8.03
C ALA A 35 -6.78 12.00 -8.91
N LEU A 36 -6.93 12.03 -10.23
CA LEU A 36 -5.83 12.18 -11.17
C LEU A 36 -5.07 13.49 -10.93
N LEU A 37 -5.79 14.59 -10.78
CA LEU A 37 -5.18 15.89 -10.52
C LEU A 37 -4.49 15.95 -9.14
N ALA A 38 -5.06 15.29 -8.12
CA ALA A 38 -4.47 15.19 -6.78
C ALA A 38 -3.20 14.32 -6.78
N VAL A 39 -3.21 13.17 -7.47
CA VAL A 39 -2.04 12.30 -7.60
C VAL A 39 -0.88 12.99 -8.34
N ARG A 40 -1.19 13.88 -9.28
CA ARG A 40 -0.20 14.74 -9.95
C ARG A 40 0.35 15.85 -9.04
N ALA A 41 -0.23 16.04 -7.87
CA ALA A 41 0.31 16.88 -6.78
C ALA A 41 0.73 18.29 -7.24
N GLY A 42 -0.17 19.00 -7.91
CA GLY A 42 0.06 20.37 -8.39
C GLY A 42 0.66 20.47 -9.80
N GLN A 43 1.09 19.37 -10.39
CA GLN A 43 1.60 19.37 -11.77
C GLN A 43 0.45 19.42 -12.79
N PRO A 44 0.64 20.06 -13.95
CA PRO A 44 -0.34 20.07 -15.03
C PRO A 44 -0.59 18.66 -15.58
N VAL A 45 -1.85 18.38 -15.90
CA VAL A 45 -2.29 17.15 -16.58
C VAL A 45 -2.87 17.53 -17.93
N ALA A 46 -2.30 17.00 -19.00
CA ALA A 46 -2.75 17.26 -20.36
C ALA A 46 -4.16 16.69 -20.60
N LEU A 47 -4.94 17.33 -21.48
CA LEU A 47 -6.28 16.84 -21.84
C LEU A 47 -6.26 15.41 -22.38
N ALA A 48 -5.24 15.04 -23.15
CA ALA A 48 -5.09 13.68 -23.68
C ALA A 48 -4.96 12.63 -22.56
N GLU A 49 -4.17 12.92 -21.51
CA GLU A 49 -4.04 12.05 -20.33
C GLU A 49 -5.35 11.95 -19.56
N ILE A 50 -6.07 13.07 -19.39
CA ILE A 50 -7.39 13.05 -18.75
C ILE A 50 -8.38 12.18 -19.54
N VAL A 51 -8.40 12.30 -20.87
CA VAL A 51 -9.23 11.46 -21.75
C VAL A 51 -8.89 9.99 -21.58
N ASP A 52 -7.59 9.65 -21.61
CA ASP A 52 -7.13 8.28 -21.45
C ASP A 52 -7.54 7.68 -20.09
N VAL A 53 -7.40 8.43 -19.01
CA VAL A 53 -7.79 7.97 -17.65
C VAL A 53 -9.30 7.79 -17.52
N LEU A 54 -10.11 8.68 -18.10
CA LEU A 54 -11.57 8.64 -17.94
C LEU A 54 -12.27 7.63 -18.86
N TRP A 55 -11.73 7.33 -20.04
CA TRP A 55 -12.38 6.49 -21.04
C TRP A 55 -11.48 5.42 -21.66
N GLY A 56 -10.18 5.45 -21.42
CA GLY A 56 -9.22 4.52 -22.01
C GLY A 56 -9.27 4.58 -23.53
N ARG A 57 -9.46 3.43 -24.17
CA ARG A 57 -9.44 3.30 -25.64
C ARG A 57 -10.75 3.74 -26.35
N ARG A 58 -11.79 4.12 -25.60
CA ARG A 58 -13.13 4.43 -26.14
C ARG A 58 -13.64 5.79 -25.69
N PRO A 59 -12.94 6.89 -26.02
CA PRO A 59 -13.42 8.23 -25.67
C PRO A 59 -14.63 8.60 -26.57
N PRO A 60 -15.62 9.33 -26.04
CA PRO A 60 -16.67 9.91 -26.87
C PRO A 60 -16.12 11.10 -27.69
N ASP A 61 -16.71 11.42 -28.83
CA ASP A 61 -16.31 12.57 -29.66
C ASP A 61 -16.36 13.89 -28.87
N SER A 62 -17.27 13.99 -27.92
CA SER A 62 -17.43 15.15 -27.03
C SER A 62 -16.54 15.13 -25.78
N ALA A 63 -15.55 14.22 -25.66
CA ALA A 63 -14.73 14.01 -24.44
C ALA A 63 -14.22 15.32 -23.83
N VAL A 64 -13.65 16.21 -24.64
CA VAL A 64 -13.12 17.51 -24.18
C VAL A 64 -14.22 18.39 -23.57
N ASN A 65 -15.42 18.39 -24.14
CA ASN A 65 -16.54 19.18 -23.62
C ASN A 65 -17.09 18.56 -22.32
N VAL A 66 -17.07 17.23 -22.20
CA VAL A 66 -17.42 16.53 -20.95
C VAL A 66 -16.41 16.85 -19.85
N ILE A 67 -15.11 16.83 -20.14
CA ILE A 67 -14.07 17.26 -19.18
C ILE A 67 -14.32 18.69 -18.72
N ARG A 68 -14.56 19.64 -19.62
CA ARG A 68 -14.86 21.04 -19.26
C ARG A 68 -16.06 21.15 -18.34
N ARG A 69 -17.09 20.32 -18.55
CA ARG A 69 -18.29 20.27 -17.70
C ARG A 69 -17.94 19.72 -16.31
N HIS A 70 -17.19 18.63 -16.23
CA HIS A 70 -16.74 18.06 -14.96
C HIS A 70 -15.86 19.04 -14.16
N VAL A 71 -14.92 19.73 -14.83
CA VAL A 71 -14.15 20.82 -14.22
C VAL A 71 -15.05 21.92 -13.67
N GLY A 72 -16.09 22.32 -14.44
CA GLY A 72 -17.06 23.30 -14.00
C GLY A 72 -17.85 22.84 -12.76
N THR A 73 -18.24 21.58 -12.70
CA THR A 73 -18.91 20.99 -11.53
C THR A 73 -17.99 20.94 -10.32
N LEU A 74 -16.75 20.45 -10.49
CA LEU A 74 -15.76 20.40 -9.42
C LEU A 74 -15.41 21.79 -8.89
N ARG A 75 -15.29 22.81 -9.77
CA ARG A 75 -15.06 24.19 -9.33
C ARG A 75 -16.18 24.69 -8.41
N ARG A 76 -17.44 24.49 -8.77
CA ARG A 76 -18.58 24.87 -7.91
C ARG A 76 -18.65 24.08 -6.60
N LEU A 77 -18.22 22.83 -6.61
CA LEU A 77 -18.11 22.00 -5.40
C LEU A 77 -17.04 22.56 -4.45
N LEU A 78 -15.89 22.93 -5.00
CA LEU A 78 -14.76 23.47 -4.23
C LEU A 78 -14.97 24.94 -3.82
N GLU A 79 -15.63 25.72 -4.66
CA GLU A 79 -15.84 27.15 -4.54
C GLU A 79 -17.31 27.52 -4.88
N PRO A 80 -18.27 27.32 -3.95
CA PRO A 80 -19.71 27.48 -4.24
C PRO A 80 -20.12 28.89 -4.71
N GLY A 81 -19.38 29.92 -4.32
CA GLY A 81 -19.62 31.30 -4.75
C GLY A 81 -18.96 31.68 -6.07
N LEU A 82 -18.33 30.72 -6.78
CA LEU A 82 -17.61 31.04 -8.02
C LEU A 82 -18.58 31.41 -9.15
N PRO A 83 -18.45 32.59 -9.76
CA PRO A 83 -19.27 32.98 -10.90
C PRO A 83 -19.11 32.02 -12.11
N ASN A 84 -20.13 31.92 -12.93
CA ASN A 84 -20.06 31.11 -14.14
C ASN A 84 -18.90 31.54 -15.04
N ARG A 85 -18.11 30.57 -15.52
CA ARG A 85 -16.92 30.76 -16.37
C ARG A 85 -15.74 31.45 -15.69
N ALA A 86 -15.77 31.74 -14.39
CA ALA A 86 -14.64 32.26 -13.66
C ALA A 86 -13.52 31.22 -13.55
N ALA A 87 -12.29 31.70 -13.50
CA ALA A 87 -11.14 30.85 -13.18
C ALA A 87 -11.20 30.49 -11.69
N GLY A 88 -11.35 29.18 -11.37
CA GLY A 88 -11.28 28.73 -10.00
C GLY A 88 -9.86 28.82 -9.45
N ARG A 89 -9.74 28.99 -8.14
CA ARG A 89 -8.47 29.04 -7.42
C ARG A 89 -7.79 27.66 -7.35
N TRP A 90 -8.60 26.60 -7.14
CA TRP A 90 -8.10 25.24 -6.94
C TRP A 90 -7.89 24.48 -8.25
N LEU A 91 -8.81 24.60 -9.20
CA LEU A 91 -8.72 23.94 -10.50
C LEU A 91 -8.35 24.97 -11.57
N ILE A 92 -7.07 25.02 -11.90
CA ILE A 92 -6.49 25.98 -12.82
C ILE A 92 -6.34 25.35 -14.21
N ARG A 93 -6.67 26.08 -15.25
CA ARG A 93 -6.34 25.71 -16.64
C ARG A 93 -4.87 26.06 -16.89
N ASP A 94 -4.09 25.08 -17.36
CA ASP A 94 -2.65 25.23 -17.54
C ASP A 94 -2.17 24.36 -18.71
N ALA A 95 -1.22 24.87 -19.51
CA ALA A 95 -0.47 24.14 -20.54
C ALA A 95 -1.28 23.13 -21.38
N GLY A 96 -2.48 23.50 -21.82
CA GLY A 96 -3.36 22.63 -22.62
C GLY A 96 -4.13 21.60 -21.82
N GLY A 97 -4.15 21.70 -20.49
CA GLY A 97 -4.88 20.82 -19.58
C GLY A 97 -5.35 21.52 -18.31
N TYR A 98 -5.27 20.81 -17.19
CA TYR A 98 -5.66 21.30 -15.88
C TYR A 98 -4.65 20.88 -14.81
N ARG A 99 -4.55 21.69 -13.76
CA ARG A 99 -3.84 21.33 -12.52
C ARG A 99 -4.67 21.64 -11.29
N LEU A 100 -4.44 20.90 -10.22
CA LEU A 100 -4.95 21.20 -8.89
C LEU A 100 -3.89 22.05 -8.17
N ALA A 101 -4.24 23.29 -7.77
CA ALA A 101 -3.33 24.18 -7.06
C ALA A 101 -3.31 23.83 -5.57
N VAL A 102 -2.42 22.94 -5.18
CA VAL A 102 -2.31 22.38 -3.83
C VAL A 102 -0.88 22.50 -3.30
N ASP A 103 -0.78 22.45 -1.99
CA ASP A 103 0.44 22.39 -1.21
C ASP A 103 0.34 21.28 -0.15
N ALA A 104 1.35 21.16 0.71
CA ALA A 104 1.39 20.13 1.74
C ALA A 104 0.41 20.39 2.92
N ASP A 105 -0.23 21.54 2.99
CA ASP A 105 -1.24 21.85 4.00
C ASP A 105 -2.66 21.57 3.49
N SER A 106 -2.81 21.52 2.17
CA SER A 106 -4.08 21.26 1.48
C SER A 106 -4.21 19.86 0.88
N LEU A 107 -3.12 19.10 0.64
CA LEU A 107 -3.17 17.76 0.08
C LEU A 107 -2.38 16.76 0.93
N ASP A 108 -3.04 15.68 1.36
CA ASP A 108 -2.46 14.61 2.18
C ASP A 108 -1.23 13.95 1.54
N LEU A 109 -1.21 13.75 0.22
CA LEU A 109 -0.07 13.20 -0.50
C LEU A 109 1.18 14.09 -0.41
N LEU A 110 1.02 15.40 -0.55
CA LEU A 110 2.14 16.33 -0.42
C LEU A 110 2.61 16.43 1.04
N ARG A 111 1.70 16.38 2.00
CA ARG A 111 2.04 16.31 3.43
C ARG A 111 2.81 15.02 3.75
N PHE A 112 2.36 13.88 3.26
CA PHE A 112 3.04 12.60 3.41
C PHE A 112 4.48 12.67 2.89
N ARG A 113 4.68 13.17 1.67
CA ARG A 113 6.01 13.32 1.07
C ARG A 113 6.89 14.27 1.88
N ARG A 114 6.36 15.43 2.29
CA ARG A 114 7.10 16.40 3.11
C ARG A 114 7.62 15.80 4.41
N VAL A 115 6.74 15.11 5.17
CA VAL A 115 7.10 14.50 6.45
C VAL A 115 8.09 13.34 6.26
N ARG A 116 7.89 12.51 5.22
CA ARG A 116 8.80 11.42 4.88
C ARG A 116 10.18 11.94 4.46
N ASP A 117 10.26 13.01 3.67
CA ASP A 117 11.53 13.62 3.26
C ASP A 117 12.25 14.27 4.43
N GLU A 118 11.52 14.85 5.39
CA GLU A 118 12.09 15.33 6.66
C GLU A 118 12.70 14.18 7.46
N ALA A 119 11.97 13.07 7.62
CA ALA A 119 12.48 11.87 8.30
C ALA A 119 13.75 11.32 7.64
N ARG A 120 13.80 11.28 6.30
CA ARG A 120 14.99 10.82 5.56
C ARG A 120 16.19 11.73 5.74
N ARG A 121 15.98 13.05 5.71
CA ARG A 121 17.06 14.01 5.96
C ARG A 121 17.65 13.85 7.37
N LEU A 122 16.78 13.80 8.39
CA LEU A 122 17.22 13.60 9.78
C LEU A 122 17.95 12.26 9.98
N GLY A 123 17.45 11.19 9.34
CA GLY A 123 18.09 9.88 9.39
C GLY A 123 19.45 9.83 8.71
N ALA A 124 19.67 10.63 7.65
CA ALA A 124 20.94 10.73 6.95
C ALA A 124 21.96 11.57 7.73
N ASP A 125 21.54 12.64 8.40
CA ASP A 125 22.42 13.54 9.15
C ASP A 125 23.00 12.88 10.42
N GLY A 126 22.35 11.83 10.95
CA GLY A 126 22.79 11.06 12.11
C GLY A 126 22.91 11.85 13.42
N ARG A 127 22.51 13.12 13.44
CA ARG A 127 22.58 14.03 14.61
C ARG A 127 21.34 13.94 15.48
N GLU A 128 20.22 13.54 14.91
CA GLU A 128 18.94 13.43 15.60
C GLU A 128 18.74 12.05 16.23
N SER A 129 17.93 12.01 17.27
CA SER A 129 17.53 10.76 17.90
C SER A 129 16.80 9.85 16.89
N PRO A 130 17.20 8.59 16.74
CA PRO A 130 16.51 7.64 15.86
C PRO A 130 15.00 7.54 16.15
N GLY A 131 14.57 7.76 17.39
CA GLY A 131 13.16 7.80 17.79
C GLY A 131 12.37 8.93 17.10
N ARG A 132 13.00 10.07 16.82
CA ARG A 132 12.35 11.17 16.05
C ARG A 132 12.05 10.76 14.62
N VAL A 133 12.98 10.04 13.99
CA VAL A 133 12.79 9.50 12.64
C VAL A 133 11.61 8.52 12.61
N VAL A 134 11.50 7.63 13.60
CA VAL A 134 10.37 6.69 13.75
C VAL A 134 9.06 7.44 13.90
N ALA A 135 9.02 8.47 14.76
CA ALA A 135 7.80 9.27 14.97
C ALA A 135 7.32 9.96 13.69
N LEU A 136 8.22 10.57 12.92
CA LEU A 136 7.87 11.21 11.63
C LEU A 136 7.37 10.20 10.61
N LEU A 137 8.03 9.04 10.47
CA LEU A 137 7.58 8.00 9.54
C LEU A 137 6.21 7.43 9.94
N THR A 138 5.96 7.28 11.24
CA THR A 138 4.65 6.85 11.75
C THR A 138 3.58 7.92 11.49
N GLU A 139 3.89 9.22 11.70
CA GLU A 139 2.99 10.32 11.33
C GLU A 139 2.66 10.29 9.83
N ALA A 140 3.68 10.16 8.98
CA ALA A 140 3.48 10.09 7.53
C ALA A 140 2.58 8.91 7.14
N LEU A 141 2.84 7.72 7.67
CA LEU A 141 2.05 6.51 7.42
C LEU A 141 0.62 6.62 7.94
N GLY A 142 0.39 7.37 9.03
CA GLY A 142 -0.94 7.67 9.56
C GLY A 142 -1.83 8.50 8.64
N LEU A 143 -1.29 9.14 7.60
CA LEU A 143 -2.08 9.83 6.57
C LEU A 143 -2.76 8.85 5.60
N TRP A 144 -2.29 7.60 5.52
CA TRP A 144 -2.90 6.57 4.69
C TRP A 144 -4.14 5.98 5.38
N ARG A 145 -5.29 6.08 4.68
CA ARG A 145 -6.62 5.60 5.14
C ARG A 145 -7.03 4.30 4.46
N GLY A 146 -6.08 3.61 3.86
CA GLY A 146 -6.26 2.33 3.18
C GLY A 146 -4.99 1.89 2.45
N PRO A 147 -4.99 0.68 1.84
CA PRO A 147 -3.81 0.14 1.18
C PRO A 147 -3.47 0.84 -0.14
N HIS A 148 -4.45 1.46 -0.79
CA HIS A 148 -4.32 2.04 -2.12
C HIS A 148 -4.71 3.50 -2.17
N VAL A 149 -3.98 4.27 -3.01
CA VAL A 149 -4.35 5.62 -3.40
C VAL A 149 -5.68 5.60 -4.17
N ALA A 150 -6.49 6.62 -3.97
CA ALA A 150 -7.79 6.79 -4.64
C ALA A 150 -8.68 5.52 -4.58
N ALA A 151 -8.70 4.86 -3.42
CA ALA A 151 -9.53 3.68 -3.18
C ALA A 151 -11.00 3.96 -3.51
N GLY A 152 -11.68 2.97 -4.11
CA GLY A 152 -13.07 3.12 -4.58
C GLY A 152 -13.21 3.63 -6.02
N LEU A 153 -12.12 3.99 -6.70
CA LEU A 153 -12.12 4.13 -8.15
C LEU A 153 -12.02 2.76 -8.84
N PRO A 154 -12.50 2.64 -10.10
CA PRO A 154 -12.32 1.44 -10.92
C PRO A 154 -10.85 1.01 -10.99
N GLU A 155 -10.61 -0.29 -11.06
CA GLU A 155 -9.25 -0.86 -11.09
C GLU A 155 -8.45 -0.35 -12.30
N GLU A 156 -9.09 -0.24 -13.45
CA GLU A 156 -8.48 0.26 -14.69
C GLU A 156 -7.92 1.68 -14.55
N VAL A 157 -8.55 2.50 -13.70
CA VAL A 157 -8.07 3.86 -13.39
C VAL A 157 -6.88 3.78 -12.43
N ARG A 158 -6.97 2.97 -11.37
CA ARG A 158 -5.92 2.82 -10.35
C ARG A 158 -4.65 2.16 -10.89
N GLU A 159 -4.78 1.32 -11.92
CA GLU A 159 -3.62 0.69 -12.58
C GLU A 159 -2.83 1.63 -13.48
N ARG A 160 -3.31 2.85 -13.75
CA ARG A 160 -2.54 3.83 -14.49
C ARG A 160 -1.25 4.20 -13.74
N ALA A 161 -0.19 4.45 -14.52
CA ALA A 161 1.17 4.63 -14.00
C ALA A 161 1.28 5.66 -12.87
N GLY A 162 0.52 6.76 -12.94
CA GLY A 162 0.52 7.81 -11.90
C GLY A 162 0.02 7.32 -10.55
N PHE A 163 -1.06 6.53 -10.51
CA PHE A 163 -1.61 5.96 -9.27
C PHE A 163 -0.69 4.87 -8.72
N ARG A 164 -0.22 3.96 -9.58
CA ARG A 164 0.72 2.90 -9.16
C ARG A 164 2.05 3.45 -8.63
N ALA A 165 2.50 4.59 -9.13
CA ALA A 165 3.70 5.24 -8.61
C ALA A 165 3.50 5.69 -7.15
N VAL A 166 2.33 6.27 -6.82
CA VAL A 166 2.00 6.67 -5.46
C VAL A 166 1.77 5.45 -4.56
N ASP A 167 1.09 4.40 -5.04
CA ASP A 167 0.89 3.16 -4.26
C ASP A 167 2.20 2.53 -3.80
N ARG A 168 3.29 2.65 -4.58
CA ARG A 168 4.62 2.15 -4.19
C ARG A 168 5.29 2.97 -3.07
N GLU A 169 4.80 4.19 -2.80
CA GLU A 169 5.39 5.04 -1.77
C GLU A 169 5.06 4.54 -0.35
N ARG A 170 3.89 3.94 -0.12
CA ARG A 170 3.47 3.39 1.18
C ARG A 170 4.36 2.23 1.63
N PRO A 171 4.53 1.13 0.87
CA PRO A 171 5.41 0.04 1.28
C PRO A 171 6.89 0.49 1.42
N ALA A 172 7.35 1.44 0.61
CA ALA A 172 8.69 2.00 0.79
C ALA A 172 8.82 2.75 2.13
N ALA A 173 7.81 3.55 2.53
CA ALA A 173 7.81 4.25 3.82
C ALA A 173 7.70 3.27 5.00
N LEU A 174 6.97 2.17 4.86
CA LEU A 174 6.87 1.11 5.87
C LEU A 174 8.23 0.43 6.11
N ARG A 175 8.98 0.15 5.03
CA ARG A 175 10.34 -0.40 5.15
C ARG A 175 11.28 0.60 5.83
N ASP A 176 11.24 1.88 5.41
CA ASP A 176 12.01 2.96 6.05
C ASP A 176 11.69 3.03 7.58
N ALA A 177 10.42 2.90 7.96
CA ALA A 177 9.96 2.93 9.36
C ALA A 177 10.44 1.71 10.16
N ALA A 178 10.37 0.52 9.58
CA ALA A 178 10.87 -0.71 10.20
C ALA A 178 12.38 -0.63 10.45
N ASP A 179 13.15 -0.22 9.44
CA ASP A 179 14.60 -0.07 9.54
C ASP A 179 14.98 1.01 10.57
N ALA A 180 14.23 2.11 10.66
CA ALA A 180 14.42 3.15 11.67
C ALA A 180 14.11 2.64 13.08
N ALA A 181 12.99 1.92 13.24
CA ALA A 181 12.56 1.36 14.54
C ALA A 181 13.55 0.31 15.08
N LEU A 182 14.11 -0.53 14.21
CA LEU A 182 15.15 -1.49 14.57
C LEU A 182 16.42 -0.77 15.03
N ARG A 183 16.87 0.27 14.31
CA ARG A 183 18.03 1.08 14.75
C ARG A 183 17.78 1.84 16.04
N ALA A 184 16.54 2.29 16.27
CA ALA A 184 16.15 3.01 17.48
C ALA A 184 15.94 2.10 18.70
N GLY A 185 15.91 0.77 18.53
CA GLY A 185 15.54 -0.17 19.60
C GLY A 185 14.07 -0.06 20.02
N THR A 186 13.20 0.43 19.14
CA THR A 186 11.76 0.63 19.40
C THR A 186 10.88 -0.14 18.41
N PRO A 187 11.10 -1.45 18.20
CA PRO A 187 10.41 -2.23 17.16
C PRO A 187 8.88 -2.25 17.34
N ALA A 188 8.40 -2.21 18.58
CA ALA A 188 6.97 -2.22 18.89
C ALA A 188 6.19 -1.04 18.27
N ALA A 189 6.86 0.10 18.02
CA ALA A 189 6.22 1.32 17.51
C ALA A 189 5.64 1.16 16.10
N VAL A 190 6.11 0.20 15.31
CA VAL A 190 5.72 0.00 13.91
C VAL A 190 5.04 -1.34 13.64
N LEU A 191 4.95 -2.25 14.63
CA LEU A 191 4.43 -3.60 14.43
C LEU A 191 2.99 -3.64 13.89
N SER A 192 2.11 -2.79 14.40
CA SER A 192 0.71 -2.74 13.94
C SER A 192 0.61 -2.35 12.45
N LEU A 193 1.42 -1.38 12.03
CA LEU A 193 1.48 -0.92 10.65
C LEU A 193 2.02 -2.01 9.71
N LEU A 194 3.09 -2.71 10.14
CA LEU A 194 3.68 -3.80 9.35
C LEU A 194 2.76 -5.01 9.25
N ARG A 195 2.07 -5.40 10.34
CA ARG A 195 1.09 -6.50 10.32
C ARG A 195 -0.07 -6.20 9.37
N GLN A 196 -0.61 -4.98 9.45
CA GLN A 196 -1.68 -4.58 8.54
C GLN A 196 -1.22 -4.61 7.09
N ALA A 197 -0.05 -4.05 6.78
CA ALA A 197 0.47 -4.02 5.43
C ALA A 197 0.78 -5.43 4.87
N ALA A 198 1.29 -6.34 5.70
CA ALA A 198 1.48 -7.74 5.33
C ALA A 198 0.15 -8.48 5.09
N ALA A 199 -0.94 -8.06 5.74
CA ALA A 199 -2.28 -8.58 5.45
C ALA A 199 -2.85 -8.01 4.15
N ASP A 200 -2.54 -6.74 3.82
CA ASP A 200 -2.95 -6.08 2.58
C ASP A 200 -2.24 -6.67 1.34
N ASP A 201 -0.93 -6.95 1.45
CA ASP A 201 -0.11 -7.60 0.40
C ASP A 201 0.78 -8.70 1.01
N PRO A 202 0.26 -9.93 1.07
CA PRO A 202 0.96 -11.04 1.71
C PRO A 202 2.07 -11.68 0.86
N CYS A 203 2.36 -11.11 -0.32
CA CYS A 203 3.47 -11.51 -1.19
C CYS A 203 4.56 -10.43 -1.33
N ASP A 204 4.45 -9.29 -0.61
CA ASP A 204 5.54 -8.29 -0.55
C ASP A 204 6.69 -8.81 0.33
N GLU A 205 7.60 -9.60 -0.28
CA GLU A 205 8.72 -10.21 0.43
C GLU A 205 9.63 -9.20 1.17
N PRO A 206 9.99 -8.04 0.60
CA PRO A 206 10.76 -7.02 1.31
C PRO A 206 10.07 -6.51 2.57
N LEU A 207 8.75 -6.37 2.56
CA LEU A 207 7.96 -5.97 3.74
C LEU A 207 7.88 -7.09 4.77
N LEU A 208 7.64 -8.32 4.31
CA LEU A 208 7.59 -9.51 5.17
C LEU A 208 8.94 -9.75 5.86
N ALA A 209 10.06 -9.52 5.19
CA ALA A 209 11.39 -9.61 5.80
C ALA A 209 11.54 -8.60 6.95
N ARG A 210 11.09 -7.35 6.78
CA ARG A 210 11.09 -6.34 7.86
C ARG A 210 10.15 -6.73 9.00
N LEU A 211 8.97 -7.25 8.69
CA LEU A 211 8.04 -7.72 9.72
C LEU A 211 8.67 -8.84 10.56
N VAL A 212 9.29 -9.84 9.93
CA VAL A 212 9.97 -10.94 10.60
C VAL A 212 11.06 -10.42 11.54
N LEU A 213 11.94 -9.52 11.07
CA LEU A 213 13.00 -8.94 11.90
C LEU A 213 12.45 -8.08 13.03
N THR A 214 11.42 -7.29 12.77
CA THR A 214 10.81 -6.39 13.76
C THR A 214 10.09 -7.17 14.85
N LEU A 215 9.40 -8.27 14.50
CA LEU A 215 8.77 -9.19 15.44
C LEU A 215 9.80 -9.82 16.38
N ALA A 216 10.89 -10.35 15.82
CA ALA A 216 11.94 -10.96 16.61
C ALA A 216 12.60 -9.93 17.55
N ALA A 217 12.91 -8.73 17.07
CA ALA A 217 13.47 -7.65 17.88
C ALA A 217 12.52 -7.16 19.01
N ALA A 218 11.21 -7.35 18.82
CA ALA A 218 10.19 -7.07 19.85
C ALA A 218 9.96 -8.25 20.82
N GLY A 219 10.69 -9.35 20.69
CA GLY A 219 10.53 -10.55 21.53
C GLY A 219 9.41 -11.50 21.08
N HIS A 220 8.83 -11.30 19.87
CA HIS A 220 7.79 -12.14 19.31
C HIS A 220 8.36 -13.21 18.36
N GLU A 221 9.35 -13.97 18.78
CA GLU A 221 10.10 -14.92 17.93
C GLU A 221 9.20 -16.00 17.31
N ALA A 222 8.26 -16.56 18.09
CA ALA A 222 7.34 -17.57 17.58
C ALA A 222 6.46 -17.04 16.44
N GLU A 223 5.99 -15.78 16.56
CA GLU A 223 5.22 -15.11 15.52
C GLU A 223 6.10 -14.80 14.29
N ALA A 224 7.34 -14.37 14.48
CA ALA A 224 8.29 -14.14 13.40
C ALA A 224 8.51 -15.40 12.55
N LEU A 225 8.76 -16.55 13.20
CA LEU A 225 8.95 -17.84 12.53
C LEU A 225 7.67 -18.34 11.86
N SER A 226 6.49 -18.11 12.45
CA SER A 226 5.21 -18.48 11.84
C SER A 226 4.89 -17.60 10.63
N THR A 227 5.21 -16.30 10.69
CA THR A 227 5.06 -15.35 9.58
C THR A 227 5.92 -15.79 8.38
N TYR A 228 7.19 -16.13 8.60
CA TYR A 228 8.04 -16.67 7.54
C TYR A 228 7.49 -17.94 6.91
N ARG A 229 7.03 -18.91 7.73
CA ARG A 229 6.45 -20.17 7.23
C ARG A 229 5.20 -19.95 6.39
N ALA A 230 4.32 -19.06 6.84
CA ALA A 230 3.11 -18.70 6.11
C ALA A 230 3.44 -18.00 4.78
N ALA A 231 4.41 -17.07 4.78
CA ALA A 231 4.89 -16.41 3.56
C ALA A 231 5.46 -17.41 2.55
N ARG A 232 6.34 -18.33 3.00
CA ARG A 232 6.92 -19.37 2.15
C ARG A 232 5.85 -20.27 1.52
N ALA A 233 4.89 -20.73 2.31
CA ALA A 233 3.81 -21.58 1.79
C ALA A 233 3.00 -20.82 0.73
N ARG A 234 2.67 -19.55 0.98
CA ARG A 234 1.91 -18.74 0.04
C ARG A 234 2.67 -18.45 -1.26
N LEU A 235 3.96 -18.11 -1.18
CA LEU A 235 4.79 -17.91 -2.38
C LEU A 235 4.86 -19.19 -3.24
N ALA A 236 4.98 -20.37 -2.61
CA ALA A 236 4.95 -21.64 -3.31
C ALA A 236 3.58 -21.92 -3.94
N ASP A 237 2.48 -21.71 -3.20
CA ASP A 237 1.12 -22.04 -3.64
C ASP A 237 0.58 -21.07 -4.71
N GLU A 238 0.85 -19.77 -4.57
CA GLU A 238 0.29 -18.74 -5.46
C GLU A 238 1.20 -18.40 -6.64
N LEU A 239 2.53 -18.44 -6.45
CA LEU A 239 3.51 -18.00 -7.44
C LEU A 239 4.43 -19.13 -7.92
N GLY A 240 4.46 -20.28 -7.24
CA GLY A 240 5.34 -21.40 -7.59
C GLY A 240 6.82 -21.10 -7.36
N ILE A 241 7.16 -20.20 -6.44
CA ILE A 241 8.54 -19.78 -6.16
C ILE A 241 8.93 -19.99 -4.71
N ASP A 242 10.21 -20.16 -4.46
CA ASP A 242 10.78 -20.10 -3.11
C ASP A 242 11.02 -18.65 -2.66
N PRO A 243 11.06 -18.39 -1.33
CA PRO A 243 11.37 -17.07 -0.78
C PRO A 243 12.66 -16.48 -1.34
N GLY A 244 12.66 -15.19 -1.63
CA GLY A 244 13.81 -14.42 -2.07
C GLY A 244 14.91 -14.32 -1.02
N ALA A 245 16.07 -13.80 -1.41
CA ALA A 245 17.27 -13.76 -0.55
C ALA A 245 17.06 -12.95 0.73
N GLU A 246 16.31 -11.84 0.65
CA GLU A 246 16.08 -10.94 1.77
C GLU A 246 15.21 -11.58 2.85
N LEU A 247 14.12 -12.25 2.47
CA LEU A 247 13.24 -12.94 3.40
C LEU A 247 13.92 -14.17 4.02
N ARG A 248 14.73 -14.91 3.25
CA ARG A 248 15.57 -16.00 3.80
C ARG A 248 16.61 -15.49 4.80
N ALA A 249 17.27 -14.35 4.52
CA ALA A 249 18.24 -13.75 5.43
C ALA A 249 17.61 -13.30 6.73
N ALA A 250 16.41 -12.69 6.68
CA ALA A 250 15.64 -12.33 7.86
C ALA A 250 15.34 -13.56 8.73
N HIS A 251 14.84 -14.66 8.14
CA HIS A 251 14.60 -15.90 8.86
C HIS A 251 15.88 -16.48 9.50
N ALA A 252 16.98 -16.54 8.74
CA ALA A 252 18.26 -17.04 9.28
C ALA A 252 18.77 -16.21 10.45
N THR A 253 18.51 -14.90 10.46
CA THR A 253 18.88 -14.01 11.58
C THR A 253 18.08 -14.35 12.82
N VAL A 254 16.76 -14.56 12.70
CA VAL A 254 15.90 -14.95 13.83
C VAL A 254 16.33 -16.31 14.40
N VAL A 255 16.54 -17.33 13.56
CA VAL A 255 16.95 -18.67 14.01
C VAL A 255 18.28 -18.65 14.76
N ARG A 256 19.26 -17.86 14.28
CA ARG A 256 20.55 -17.73 14.99
C ARG A 256 20.39 -17.05 16.36
N ALA A 257 19.58 -16.01 16.46
CA ALA A 257 19.31 -15.32 17.73
C ALA A 257 18.65 -16.26 18.74
N SER A 258 17.66 -17.04 18.32
CA SER A 258 16.97 -18.04 19.17
C SER A 258 17.90 -19.18 19.64
N GLY A 259 18.83 -19.63 18.78
CA GLY A 259 19.80 -20.67 19.14
C GLY A 259 20.86 -20.24 20.16
N THR A 260 21.11 -18.94 20.27
CA THR A 260 22.10 -18.40 21.24
C THR A 260 21.50 -18.19 22.65
N THR A 261 20.16 -18.20 22.78
CA THR A 261 19.44 -17.99 24.04
C THR A 261 19.09 -19.29 24.76
N ALA A 262 19.53 -20.47 24.27
CA ALA A 262 19.37 -21.73 24.98
C ALA A 262 20.19 -21.70 26.27
N PRO A 263 19.59 -21.86 27.46
CA PRO A 263 20.35 -21.92 28.70
C PRO A 263 21.26 -23.13 28.64
N ALA A 264 22.53 -22.94 29.03
CA ALA A 264 23.46 -24.02 29.26
C ALA A 264 22.82 -25.08 30.19
N PRO A 265 22.95 -26.38 29.92
CA PRO A 265 22.42 -27.40 30.80
C PRO A 265 23.12 -27.27 32.14
N SER A 266 22.37 -26.81 33.14
CA SER A 266 22.80 -26.85 34.54
C SER A 266 22.95 -28.30 34.93
N GLY A 267 24.18 -28.71 35.07
CA GLY A 267 24.51 -30.08 35.38
C GLY A 267 24.18 -30.45 36.83
N ALA A 268 23.80 -31.71 36.95
CA ALA A 268 23.94 -32.62 38.10
C ALA A 268 23.11 -32.34 39.36
N GLY A 269 22.17 -33.22 39.57
CA GLY A 269 21.56 -33.50 40.85
C GLY A 269 20.81 -34.85 40.77
N ALA A 270 21.54 -35.93 41.07
CA ALA A 270 20.95 -37.26 41.19
C ALA A 270 19.99 -37.33 42.39
N GLY A 271 18.81 -37.91 42.21
CA GLY A 271 17.89 -38.21 43.29
C GLY A 271 16.83 -39.21 42.81
N ALA A 272 17.03 -40.49 43.18
CA ALA A 272 16.12 -41.58 42.93
C ALA A 272 14.85 -41.45 43.81
N GLY A 273 13.67 -41.78 43.26
CA GLY A 273 12.44 -41.95 44.01
C GLY A 273 11.36 -42.60 43.12
N ALA A 274 11.17 -43.89 43.35
CA ALA A 274 10.12 -44.71 42.69
C ALA A 274 8.72 -44.39 43.28
N GLY A 275 7.69 -44.41 42.46
CA GLY A 275 6.29 -44.32 42.90
C GLY A 275 5.33 -44.60 41.74
N ALA A 276 4.80 -45.79 41.73
CA ALA A 276 3.80 -46.28 40.76
C ALA A 276 2.42 -45.70 40.99
N GLY A 277 1.63 -45.55 39.96
CA GLY A 277 0.19 -45.27 40.04
C GLY A 277 -0.42 -44.89 38.71
N ALA A 278 -1.00 -45.83 38.00
CA ALA A 278 -2.00 -45.63 36.92
C ALA A 278 -3.40 -45.98 37.50
N PRO A 279 -4.51 -45.95 36.77
CA PRO A 279 -5.05 -44.97 35.78
C PRO A 279 -6.48 -44.55 36.09
N ALA A 280 -7.11 -43.65 35.38
CA ALA A 280 -8.60 -43.63 35.09
C ALA A 280 -8.90 -42.61 33.99
N GLU A 281 -9.43 -43.03 33.03
CA GLU A 281 -10.56 -42.95 32.08
C GLU A 281 -11.44 -41.70 32.08
N ALA A 282 -11.78 -41.31 30.82
CA ALA A 282 -13.05 -40.88 30.20
C ALA A 282 -13.50 -39.43 30.50
N GLU A 283 -13.91 -38.61 29.57
CA GLU A 283 -15.01 -38.77 28.63
C GLU A 283 -15.07 -37.67 27.57
N ALA A 284 -15.81 -37.92 26.54
CA ALA A 284 -16.06 -37.15 25.33
C ALA A 284 -16.92 -35.90 25.55
N GLY A 285 -16.71 -34.89 24.74
CA GLY A 285 -17.56 -33.71 24.59
C GLY A 285 -17.51 -33.14 23.20
N THR A 286 -18.53 -33.40 22.44
CA THR A 286 -18.93 -33.00 21.09
C THR A 286 -18.89 -31.50 20.81
N GLY A 287 -18.44 -31.14 19.59
CA GLY A 287 -19.21 -30.27 18.69
C GLY A 287 -18.88 -28.81 18.62
N ALA A 288 -18.33 -28.38 17.49
CA ALA A 288 -18.89 -27.34 16.63
C ALA A 288 -17.92 -27.04 15.48
N GLU A 289 -18.38 -27.29 14.26
CA GLU A 289 -17.73 -26.80 13.04
C GLU A 289 -17.93 -25.30 12.89
N PRO A 290 -16.98 -24.55 12.31
CA PRO A 290 -17.28 -23.28 11.69
C PRO A 290 -17.10 -23.34 10.16
N GLY A 291 -18.10 -22.80 9.53
CA GLY A 291 -18.45 -22.75 8.13
C GLY A 291 -17.35 -22.46 7.12
N ALA A 292 -17.33 -23.28 6.11
CA ALA A 292 -16.70 -23.04 4.82
C ALA A 292 -17.44 -21.92 4.07
N GLY A 293 -16.74 -20.84 3.69
CA GLY A 293 -17.40 -19.81 2.88
C GLY A 293 -16.51 -18.78 2.19
N THR A 294 -15.21 -18.67 2.50
CA THR A 294 -14.38 -17.57 1.97
C THR A 294 -13.28 -18.02 1.00
N GLY A 295 -12.93 -19.32 0.97
CA GLY A 295 -11.82 -19.83 0.16
C GLY A 295 -12.09 -19.96 -1.36
N ALA A 296 -13.36 -20.12 -1.76
CA ALA A 296 -13.70 -20.39 -3.16
C ALA A 296 -13.66 -19.15 -4.06
N ARG A 297 -14.02 -17.97 -3.54
CA ARG A 297 -13.99 -16.71 -4.32
C ARG A 297 -12.57 -16.21 -4.59
N THR A 298 -11.65 -16.43 -3.67
CA THR A 298 -10.24 -16.02 -3.83
C THR A 298 -9.53 -16.90 -4.86
N LYS A 299 -9.75 -18.22 -4.86
CA LYS A 299 -9.16 -19.15 -5.84
C LYS A 299 -9.59 -18.87 -7.29
N ALA A 300 -10.87 -18.52 -7.51
CA ALA A 300 -11.36 -18.21 -8.85
C ALA A 300 -10.73 -16.92 -9.41
N ARG A 301 -10.52 -15.91 -8.57
CA ARG A 301 -9.93 -14.62 -8.96
C ARG A 301 -8.44 -14.74 -9.26
N THR A 302 -7.70 -15.55 -8.51
CA THR A 302 -6.26 -15.78 -8.70
C THR A 302 -6.00 -16.61 -9.97
N LYS A 303 -6.84 -17.60 -10.26
CA LYS A 303 -6.74 -18.41 -11.49
C LYS A 303 -6.97 -17.57 -12.74
N ALA A 304 -8.01 -16.72 -12.76
CA ALA A 304 -8.29 -15.80 -13.87
C ALA A 304 -7.14 -14.80 -14.13
N ARG A 305 -6.47 -14.33 -13.08
CA ARG A 305 -5.32 -13.41 -13.20
C ARG A 305 -4.06 -14.11 -13.72
N ALA A 306 -3.84 -15.39 -13.35
CA ALA A 306 -2.72 -16.19 -13.84
C ALA A 306 -2.90 -16.56 -15.33
N GLU A 307 -4.13 -16.88 -15.75
CA GLU A 307 -4.46 -17.18 -17.15
C GLU A 307 -4.32 -15.94 -18.03
N ALA A 308 -4.81 -14.77 -17.60
CA ALA A 308 -4.63 -13.50 -18.33
C ALA A 308 -3.15 -13.07 -18.44
N GLY A 309 -2.34 -13.35 -17.44
CA GLY A 309 -0.89 -13.11 -17.47
C GLY A 309 -0.12 -14.06 -18.40
N ALA A 310 -0.60 -15.26 -18.58
CA ALA A 310 -0.01 -16.25 -19.51
C ALA A 310 -0.35 -15.91 -20.97
N GLU A 311 -1.59 -15.50 -21.26
CA GLU A 311 -2.02 -15.05 -22.59
C GLU A 311 -1.26 -13.79 -23.05
N ALA A 312 -1.13 -12.78 -22.20
CA ALA A 312 -0.37 -11.57 -22.51
C ALA A 312 1.12 -11.83 -22.82
N ARG A 313 1.72 -12.84 -22.14
CA ARG A 313 3.11 -13.26 -22.43
C ARG A 313 3.22 -14.06 -23.74
N ALA A 314 2.18 -14.83 -24.11
CA ALA A 314 2.14 -15.56 -25.35
C ALA A 314 1.97 -14.60 -26.55
N GLU A 315 1.11 -13.58 -26.43
CA GLU A 315 0.95 -12.52 -27.45
C GLU A 315 2.22 -11.71 -27.65
N ALA A 316 2.87 -11.26 -26.58
CA ALA A 316 4.14 -10.53 -26.66
C ALA A 316 5.28 -11.34 -27.29
N ARG A 317 5.28 -12.69 -27.09
CA ARG A 317 6.24 -13.58 -27.78
C ARG A 317 5.92 -13.80 -29.25
N ALA A 318 4.64 -13.80 -29.61
CA ALA A 318 4.21 -13.93 -30.99
C ALA A 318 4.53 -12.65 -31.80
N GLU A 319 4.31 -11.46 -31.20
CA GLU A 319 4.69 -10.18 -31.82
C GLU A 319 6.21 -10.04 -32.00
N ALA A 320 7.01 -10.42 -31.00
CA ALA A 320 8.47 -10.39 -31.09
C ALA A 320 9.03 -11.37 -32.12
N ARG A 321 8.33 -12.49 -32.41
CA ARG A 321 8.70 -13.40 -33.49
C ARG A 321 8.32 -12.88 -34.87
N ALA A 322 7.16 -12.21 -34.97
CA ALA A 322 6.71 -11.61 -36.24
C ALA A 322 7.60 -10.43 -36.68
N GLU A 323 8.16 -9.68 -35.73
CA GLU A 323 9.14 -8.61 -36.01
C GLU A 323 10.53 -9.17 -36.43
N ALA A 324 10.91 -10.37 -35.94
CA ALA A 324 12.19 -11.00 -36.28
C ALA A 324 12.17 -11.69 -37.66
N ASP A 325 10.99 -12.05 -38.19
CA ASP A 325 10.79 -12.71 -39.49
C ASP A 325 10.35 -11.76 -40.63
N GLY A 326 10.49 -10.45 -40.45
CA GLY A 326 10.21 -9.44 -41.48
C GLY A 326 11.15 -9.59 -42.68
N PRO A 327 10.66 -9.41 -43.94
CA PRO A 327 11.43 -9.71 -45.14
C PRO A 327 12.63 -8.79 -45.27
N ALA A 328 13.82 -9.39 -45.42
CA ALA A 328 15.00 -8.73 -45.92
C ALA A 328 14.77 -8.37 -47.40
N ALA A 329 14.72 -7.07 -47.69
CA ALA A 329 14.77 -6.50 -49.01
C ALA A 329 15.98 -5.58 -49.18
#